data_2cb1a358e2e436fceff495f7dde8a195
#
_entry.id   2cb1a358e2e436fceff495f7dde8a195
#
_cell.length_a   1.000
_cell.length_b   1.000
_cell.length_c   1.000
_cell.angle_alpha   90.00
_cell.angle_beta   90.00
_cell.angle_gamma   90.00
#
_symmetry.space_group_name_H-M   'P 1'
#
loop_
_entity.id
_entity.type
_entity.pdbx_description
1 polymer ?
#
loop_
_entity_poly.entity_id
_entity_poly.type
_entity_poly.pdbx_seq_one_letter_code
_entity_poly.pdbx_strand_id
1 'polypeptide(L)'
;MSKITIKLELDELQAQHYLLWLTSQYEVTMADIWYSDRYRNVPSGQRAPKVLEDLPYLAGICKTRSELKKQLVVTAAEHVQ
;
A
#
# COMPACT_ATOMS: atom_id res chain seq x y z
N MET A 1 -3.36 -18.22 -11.02
CA MET A 1 -4.51 -17.49 -10.47
C MET A 1 -4.88 -16.32 -11.35
N SER A 2 -6.16 -16.11 -11.51
CA SER A 2 -6.64 -14.98 -12.30
C SER A 2 -6.40 -13.65 -11.57
N LYS A 3 -6.11 -12.62 -12.32
CA LYS A 3 -5.96 -11.27 -11.80
C LYS A 3 -7.20 -10.47 -12.13
N ILE A 4 -7.58 -9.60 -11.22
CA ILE A 4 -8.70 -8.70 -11.42
C ILE A 4 -8.15 -7.30 -11.64
N THR A 5 -8.54 -6.66 -12.74
CA THR A 5 -8.15 -5.30 -13.03
C THR A 5 -9.31 -4.37 -12.67
N ILE A 6 -9.03 -3.35 -11.89
CA ILE A 6 -10.01 -2.36 -11.48
C ILE A 6 -9.71 -1.05 -12.21
N LYS A 7 -10.72 -0.50 -12.89
CA LYS A 7 -10.64 0.83 -13.48
C LYS A 7 -11.43 1.77 -12.60
N LEU A 8 -10.77 2.80 -12.07
CA LEU A 8 -11.37 3.71 -11.13
C LEU A 8 -10.86 5.13 -11.41
N GLU A 9 -11.77 6.06 -11.49
CA GLU A 9 -11.43 7.48 -11.63
C GLU A 9 -11.67 8.18 -10.30
N LEU A 10 -10.64 8.84 -9.81
CA LEU A 10 -10.70 9.65 -8.59
C LEU A 10 -10.27 11.06 -8.95
N ASP A 11 -10.93 12.06 -8.38
CA ASP A 11 -10.40 13.41 -8.50
C ASP A 11 -9.11 13.53 -7.65
N GLU A 12 -8.37 14.61 -7.86
CA GLU A 12 -7.07 14.78 -7.21
C GLU A 12 -7.19 14.74 -5.68
N LEU A 13 -8.20 15.39 -5.13
CA LEU A 13 -8.40 15.43 -3.68
C LEU A 13 -8.75 14.06 -3.12
N GLN A 14 -9.65 13.33 -3.81
CA GLN A 14 -9.99 11.96 -3.42
C GLN A 14 -8.76 11.06 -3.44
N ALA A 15 -7.94 11.17 -4.47
CA ALA A 15 -6.73 10.36 -4.60
C ALA A 15 -5.74 10.67 -3.49
N GLN A 16 -5.53 11.95 -3.15
CA GLN A 16 -4.63 12.36 -2.08
C GLN A 16 -5.10 11.84 -0.71
N HIS A 17 -6.38 12.01 -0.42
CA HIS A 17 -6.94 11.56 0.87
C HIS A 17 -6.91 10.03 0.98
N TYR A 18 -7.21 9.34 -0.12
CA TYR A 18 -7.17 7.88 -0.13
C TYR A 18 -5.74 7.36 0.07
N LEU A 19 -4.78 8.01 -0.56
CA LEU A 19 -3.36 7.66 -0.39
C LEU A 19 -2.94 7.79 1.07
N LEU A 20 -3.32 8.88 1.73
CA LEU A 20 -3.03 9.09 3.14
C LEU A 20 -3.65 7.98 4.00
N TRP A 21 -4.90 7.64 3.72
CA TRP A 21 -5.60 6.59 4.46
C TRP A 21 -4.92 5.23 4.27
N LEU A 22 -4.58 4.87 3.03
CA LEU A 22 -3.89 3.61 2.73
C LEU A 22 -2.54 3.53 3.44
N THR A 23 -1.79 4.62 3.43
CA THR A 23 -0.49 4.70 4.09
C THR A 23 -0.65 4.49 5.60
N SER A 24 -1.63 5.13 6.22
CA SER A 24 -1.93 4.98 7.63
C SER A 24 -2.33 3.54 7.97
N GLN A 25 -3.19 2.94 7.17
CA GLN A 25 -3.64 1.56 7.38
C GLN A 25 -2.47 0.58 7.30
N TYR A 26 -1.60 0.77 6.32
CA TYR A 26 -0.41 -0.06 6.18
C TYR A 26 0.50 0.05 7.41
N GLU A 27 0.80 1.27 7.84
CA GLU A 27 1.70 1.52 8.97
C GLU A 27 1.14 0.96 10.27
N VAL A 28 -0.14 1.19 10.56
CA VAL A 28 -0.79 0.70 11.78
C VAL A 28 -0.81 -0.82 11.80
N THR A 29 -1.23 -1.43 10.70
CA THR A 29 -1.33 -2.89 10.60
C THR A 29 0.05 -3.54 10.71
N MET A 30 1.03 -2.99 10.01
CA MET A 30 2.40 -3.52 10.06
C MET A 30 2.98 -3.40 11.47
N ALA A 31 2.76 -2.28 12.15
CA ALA A 31 3.25 -2.09 13.51
C ALA A 31 2.63 -3.11 14.48
N ASP A 32 1.33 -3.37 14.36
CA ASP A 32 0.63 -4.33 15.21
C ASP A 32 1.15 -5.75 15.03
N ILE A 33 1.45 -6.12 13.79
CA ILE A 33 1.84 -7.50 13.45
C ILE A 33 3.35 -7.72 13.62
N TRP A 34 4.15 -6.67 13.46
CA TRP A 34 5.62 -6.77 13.42
C TRP A 34 6.21 -7.52 14.61
N TYR A 35 5.69 -7.27 15.81
CA TYR A 35 6.18 -7.86 17.05
C TYR A 35 5.33 -9.04 17.53
N SER A 36 4.44 -9.56 16.69
CA SER A 36 3.63 -10.71 17.07
C SER A 36 4.50 -11.96 17.14
N ASP A 37 4.07 -12.93 17.94
CA ASP A 37 4.77 -14.20 18.09
C ASP A 37 4.92 -14.97 16.78
N ARG A 38 3.99 -14.74 15.84
CA ARG A 38 4.00 -15.37 14.53
C ARG A 38 5.28 -15.07 13.75
N TYR A 39 5.87 -13.89 13.96
CA TYR A 39 7.07 -13.46 13.23
C TYR A 39 8.31 -13.36 14.10
N ARG A 40 8.24 -13.83 15.32
CA ARG A 40 9.34 -13.76 16.28
C ARG A 40 10.66 -14.29 15.71
N ASN A 41 10.59 -15.41 15.00
CA ASN A 41 11.79 -16.08 14.46
C ASN A 41 12.13 -15.67 13.03
N VAL A 42 11.42 -14.71 12.47
CA VAL A 42 11.71 -14.21 11.13
C VAL A 42 12.65 -13.02 11.23
N PRO A 43 13.82 -13.07 10.56
CA PRO A 43 14.75 -11.93 10.59
C PRO A 43 14.10 -10.64 10.11
N SER A 44 14.48 -9.51 10.70
CA SER A 44 13.88 -8.20 10.39
C SER A 44 13.86 -7.88 8.88
N GLY A 45 14.94 -8.22 8.18
CA GLY A 45 15.04 -7.96 6.75
C GLY A 45 14.10 -8.79 5.88
N GLN A 46 13.55 -9.88 6.42
CA GLN A 46 12.64 -10.77 5.70
C GLN A 46 11.21 -10.70 6.21
N ARG A 47 10.98 -9.94 7.28
CA ARG A 47 9.68 -9.92 7.96
C ARG A 47 8.60 -9.25 7.12
N ALA A 48 8.91 -8.10 6.52
CA ALA A 48 7.92 -7.39 5.71
C ALA A 48 7.42 -8.24 4.53
N PRO A 49 8.31 -8.85 3.70
CA PRO A 49 7.84 -9.74 2.63
C PRO A 49 6.98 -10.89 3.14
N LYS A 50 7.35 -11.46 4.28
CA LYS A 50 6.60 -12.58 4.87
C LYS A 50 5.21 -12.15 5.32
N VAL A 51 5.11 -10.99 5.95
CA VAL A 51 3.81 -10.43 6.38
C VAL A 51 2.92 -10.17 5.15
N LEU A 52 3.47 -9.61 4.09
CA LEU A 52 2.71 -9.34 2.87
C LEU A 52 2.23 -10.63 2.20
N GLU A 53 3.03 -11.69 2.26
CA GLU A 53 2.66 -13.01 1.75
C GLU A 53 1.49 -13.60 2.56
N ASP A 54 1.53 -13.46 3.87
CA ASP A 54 0.52 -14.03 4.77
C ASP A 54 -0.78 -13.22 4.81
N LEU A 55 -0.72 -11.93 4.47
CA LEU A 55 -1.87 -11.02 4.51
C LEU A 55 -2.10 -10.39 3.13
N PRO A 56 -2.85 -11.06 2.25
CA PRO A 56 -3.08 -10.56 0.89
C PRO A 56 -3.66 -9.15 0.82
N TYR A 57 -4.53 -8.78 1.77
CA TYR A 57 -5.12 -7.43 1.77
C TYR A 57 -4.05 -6.36 1.98
N LEU A 58 -3.02 -6.66 2.75
CA LEU A 58 -1.93 -5.72 3.01
C LEU A 58 -1.07 -5.52 1.75
N ALA A 59 -0.82 -6.61 1.03
CA ALA A 59 -0.17 -6.54 -0.28
C ALA A 59 -0.99 -5.70 -1.27
N GLY A 60 -2.32 -5.85 -1.24
CA GLY A 60 -3.22 -5.04 -2.05
C GLY A 60 -3.14 -3.55 -1.72
N ILE A 61 -3.06 -3.22 -0.43
CA ILE A 61 -2.86 -1.84 0.02
C ILE A 61 -1.56 -1.26 -0.56
N CYS A 62 -0.47 -2.03 -0.51
CA CYS A 62 0.81 -1.61 -1.05
C CYS A 62 0.74 -1.31 -2.55
N LYS A 63 0.10 -2.19 -3.31
CA LYS A 63 -0.06 -2.02 -4.75
C LYS A 63 -0.89 -0.79 -5.08
N THR A 64 -2.01 -0.62 -4.38
CA THR A 64 -2.91 0.52 -4.60
C THR A 64 -2.20 1.82 -4.25
N ARG A 65 -1.50 1.86 -3.13
CA ARG A 65 -0.73 3.03 -2.70
C ARG A 65 0.32 3.42 -3.73
N SER A 66 1.06 2.43 -4.22
CA SER A 66 2.11 2.67 -5.22
C SER A 66 1.53 3.26 -6.51
N GLU A 67 0.40 2.73 -6.96
CA GLU A 67 -0.26 3.23 -8.16
C GLU A 67 -0.80 4.64 -7.97
N LEU A 68 -1.40 4.94 -6.82
CA LEU A 68 -1.87 6.29 -6.50
C LEU A 68 -0.72 7.29 -6.48
N LYS A 69 0.40 6.95 -5.87
CA LYS A 69 1.59 7.81 -5.86
C LYS A 69 2.07 8.11 -7.27
N LYS A 70 2.14 7.08 -8.09
CA LYS A 70 2.59 7.18 -9.48
C LYS A 70 1.68 8.13 -10.27
N GLN A 71 0.36 7.96 -10.15
CA GLN A 71 -0.60 8.79 -10.87
C GLN A 71 -0.61 10.23 -10.37
N LEU A 72 -0.48 10.45 -9.08
CA LEU A 72 -0.41 11.79 -8.50
C LEU A 72 0.84 12.54 -8.96
N VAL A 73 1.97 11.85 -9.06
CA VAL A 73 3.21 12.45 -9.58
C VAL A 73 3.04 12.86 -11.03
N VAL A 74 2.44 12.00 -11.86
CA VAL A 74 2.17 12.31 -13.27
C VAL A 74 1.27 13.53 -13.40
N THR A 75 0.19 13.59 -12.61
CA THR A 75 -0.75 14.71 -12.60
C THR A 75 -0.05 16.01 -12.19
N ALA A 76 0.75 15.97 -11.13
CA ALA A 76 1.52 17.13 -10.68
C ALA A 76 2.49 17.63 -11.77
N ALA A 77 3.16 16.71 -12.46
CA ALA A 77 4.07 17.05 -13.55
C ALA A 77 3.34 17.74 -14.71
N GLU A 78 2.12 17.31 -14.99
CA GLU A 78 1.29 17.93 -16.03
C GLU A 78 0.87 19.36 -15.66
N HIS A 79 0.75 19.66 -14.38
CA HIS A 79 0.35 20.98 -13.88
C HIS A 79 1.51 21.96 -13.76
N VAL A 80 2.75 21.51 -13.91
CA VAL A 80 3.95 22.33 -13.75
C VAL A 80 4.47 22.80 -15.12
N GLN A 81 3.64 23.43 -15.90
CA GLN A 81 4.10 23.96 -17.19
C GLN A 81 4.16 25.48 -17.17
#